data_ca5bb010ddba5a040f6e96fc9f78b6bd
#
_entry.id   ca5bb010ddba5a040f6e96fc9f78b6bd
#
_cell.length_a   1.000
_cell.length_b   1.000
_cell.length_c   1.000
_cell.angle_alpha   90.00
_cell.angle_beta   90.00
_cell.angle_gamma   90.00
#
_symmetry.space_group_name_H-M   'P 1'
#
loop_
_entity.id
_entity.type
_entity.pdbx_description
1 polymer ?
#
loop_
_entity_poly.entity_id
_entity_poly.type
_entity_poly.pdbx_seq_one_letter_code
_entity_poly.pdbx_strand_id
1 'polypeptide(L)'
;MQNITQSWFVQGMIKATTDAWLKGWDERNGGKLTLRLDDADIAPYHDNFHQQPRYIPLSQPMPLLANTPFIVTGSGKFFRNVQLDPAANLGIVKVDSDGAGYHILWGLTNEAVPTSELPAHFLSHCERIKATNGKDRVIMHCHATNLIALTYVLENDTAVFTRQLWEGSTECLVVFPDGVGILPWMVPGTDEIGQATAQEMQKHSLMLWPFHGVFGSGPTLDETFGLIDTAEKSAQILVKVYSMGGMKQTISREELIALGQRFGVTPLASALAL
;
A
#
# COMPACT_ATOMS: atom_id res chain seq x y z
N MET A 1 8.58 -7.79 31.31
CA MET A 1 8.74 -6.87 30.16
C MET A 1 8.36 -7.63 28.90
N GLN A 2 7.37 -7.15 28.15
CA GLN A 2 6.96 -7.78 26.89
C GLN A 2 7.97 -7.40 25.80
N ASN A 3 8.34 -8.37 24.97
CA ASN A 3 9.25 -8.12 23.86
C ASN A 3 8.45 -7.62 22.64
N ILE A 4 8.68 -6.37 22.24
CA ILE A 4 7.97 -5.73 21.13
C ILE A 4 8.17 -6.44 19.79
N THR A 5 9.31 -7.13 19.60
CA THR A 5 9.55 -7.90 18.36
C THR A 5 8.60 -9.09 18.21
N GLN A 6 7.93 -9.51 19.31
CA GLN A 6 6.91 -10.57 19.30
C GLN A 6 5.48 -10.02 19.21
N SER A 7 5.31 -8.68 19.11
CA SER A 7 3.99 -8.09 18.92
C SER A 7 3.38 -8.49 17.57
N TRP A 8 2.05 -8.53 17.52
CA TRP A 8 1.32 -8.91 16.32
C TRP A 8 1.68 -8.00 15.13
N PHE A 9 1.89 -6.71 15.38
CA PHE A 9 2.20 -5.74 14.32
C PHE A 9 3.64 -5.87 13.81
N VAL A 10 4.64 -6.16 14.66
CA VAL A 10 6.02 -6.42 14.20
C VAL A 10 6.08 -7.73 13.43
N GLN A 11 5.46 -8.80 13.96
CA GLN A 11 5.40 -10.10 13.27
C GLN A 11 4.63 -9.99 11.94
N GLY A 12 3.54 -9.22 11.91
CA GLY A 12 2.80 -8.94 10.69
C GLY A 12 3.64 -8.19 9.64
N MET A 13 4.41 -7.18 10.07
CA MET A 13 5.34 -6.46 9.17
C MET A 13 6.43 -7.39 8.63
N ILE A 14 7.01 -8.25 9.48
CA ILE A 14 8.01 -9.25 9.06
C ILE A 14 7.40 -10.17 7.99
N LYS A 15 6.19 -10.68 8.25
CA LYS A 15 5.51 -11.56 7.29
C LYS A 15 5.26 -10.85 5.96
N ALA A 16 4.61 -9.70 5.98
CA ALA A 16 4.25 -8.97 4.75
C ALA A 16 5.47 -8.57 3.91
N THR A 17 6.54 -8.10 4.54
CA THR A 17 7.78 -7.74 3.85
C THR A 17 8.50 -8.96 3.29
N THR A 18 8.53 -10.08 4.03
CA THR A 18 9.12 -11.34 3.56
C THR A 18 8.36 -11.89 2.37
N ASP A 19 7.03 -11.93 2.44
CA ASP A 19 6.18 -12.43 1.36
C ASP A 19 6.34 -11.57 0.10
N ALA A 20 6.38 -10.24 0.22
CA ALA A 20 6.60 -9.33 -0.92
C ALA A 20 7.96 -9.55 -1.57
N TRP A 21 9.02 -9.73 -0.77
CA TRP A 21 10.35 -10.07 -1.29
C TRP A 21 10.36 -11.43 -2.02
N LEU A 22 9.71 -12.45 -1.45
CA LEU A 22 9.61 -13.79 -2.07
C LEU A 22 8.81 -13.77 -3.38
N LYS A 23 7.83 -12.86 -3.50
CA LYS A 23 7.08 -12.62 -4.74
C LYS A 23 7.92 -11.86 -5.80
N GLY A 24 9.08 -11.33 -5.44
CA GLY A 24 9.90 -10.51 -6.33
C GLY A 24 9.39 -9.08 -6.51
N TRP A 25 8.62 -8.56 -5.52
CA TRP A 25 8.05 -7.22 -5.56
C TRP A 25 8.89 -6.15 -4.89
N ASP A 26 10.06 -6.52 -4.38
CA ASP A 26 10.95 -5.62 -3.64
C ASP A 26 12.41 -5.90 -3.97
N GLU A 27 12.90 -5.30 -5.04
CA GLU A 27 14.33 -5.27 -5.32
C GLU A 27 15.00 -4.18 -4.46
N ARG A 28 16.13 -4.52 -3.83
CA ARG A 28 16.89 -3.62 -2.96
C ARG A 28 16.02 -3.05 -1.84
N ASN A 29 15.66 -1.77 -1.91
CA ASN A 29 14.86 -0.99 -0.98
C ASN A 29 13.62 -0.39 -1.66
N GLY A 30 13.10 -1.06 -2.68
CA GLY A 30 11.99 -0.56 -3.50
C GLY A 30 10.66 -0.48 -2.75
N GLY A 31 10.34 -1.47 -1.92
CA GLY A 31 9.07 -1.51 -1.18
C GLY A 31 9.02 -0.61 0.05
N LYS A 32 7.81 -0.16 0.37
CA LYS A 32 7.48 0.64 1.54
C LYS A 32 6.18 0.15 2.17
N LEU A 33 6.14 0.08 3.48
CA LEU A 33 4.98 -0.40 4.20
C LEU A 33 4.77 0.41 5.48
N THR A 34 3.54 0.88 5.69
CA THR A 34 3.13 1.57 6.90
C THR A 34 1.81 1.02 7.41
N LEU A 35 1.72 0.80 8.71
CA LEU A 35 0.50 0.35 9.39
C LEU A 35 0.17 1.31 10.52
N ARG A 36 -1.02 1.88 10.48
CA ARG A 36 -1.57 2.70 11.56
C ARG A 36 -1.93 1.80 12.74
N LEU A 37 -1.45 2.17 13.92
CA LEU A 37 -1.70 1.49 15.18
C LEU A 37 -2.64 2.32 16.06
N ASP A 38 -3.19 1.69 17.10
CA ASP A 38 -3.88 2.36 18.18
C ASP A 38 -2.95 2.46 19.40
N ASP A 39 -3.20 3.41 20.30
CA ASP A 39 -2.41 3.54 21.53
C ASP A 39 -2.45 2.24 22.36
N ALA A 40 -3.56 1.52 22.34
CA ALA A 40 -3.71 0.23 23.00
C ALA A 40 -2.77 -0.86 22.43
N ASP A 41 -2.44 -0.81 21.14
CA ASP A 41 -1.51 -1.76 20.51
C ASP A 41 -0.10 -1.60 21.08
N ILE A 42 0.35 -0.36 21.32
CA ILE A 42 1.71 -0.05 21.72
C ILE A 42 1.90 0.08 23.24
N ALA A 43 0.82 0.27 24.00
CA ALA A 43 0.85 0.46 25.46
C ALA A 43 1.62 -0.65 26.23
N PRO A 44 1.50 -1.94 25.87
CA PRO A 44 2.22 -3.01 26.58
C PRO A 44 3.75 -2.98 26.39
N TYR A 45 4.25 -2.17 25.46
CA TYR A 45 5.65 -2.17 25.01
C TYR A 45 6.40 -0.88 25.33
N HIS A 46 5.87 -0.01 26.17
CA HIS A 46 6.50 1.27 26.54
C HIS A 46 7.95 1.11 27.04
N ASP A 47 8.24 0.02 27.77
CA ASP A 47 9.57 -0.28 28.25
C ASP A 47 10.60 -0.57 27.15
N ASN A 48 10.14 -0.82 25.91
CA ASN A 48 11.01 -1.04 24.76
C ASN A 48 11.31 0.26 24.00
N PHE A 49 10.66 1.37 24.36
CA PHE A 49 10.80 2.63 23.64
C PHE A 49 12.14 3.30 23.94
N HIS A 50 12.58 4.13 22.99
CA HIS A 50 13.75 4.97 23.20
C HIS A 50 13.54 5.91 24.39
N GLN A 51 14.54 6.03 25.26
CA GLN A 51 14.47 6.96 26.39
C GLN A 51 14.39 8.43 25.93
N GLN A 52 14.98 8.73 24.78
CA GLN A 52 14.94 10.03 24.12
C GLN A 52 14.49 9.84 22.67
N PRO A 53 13.16 9.84 22.41
CA PRO A 53 12.63 9.72 21.07
C PRO A 53 13.10 10.87 20.17
N ARG A 54 13.60 10.54 18.98
CA ARG A 54 14.04 11.54 18.00
C ARG A 54 12.80 12.14 17.33
N TYR A 55 12.76 13.48 17.30
CA TYR A 55 11.73 14.23 16.59
C TYR A 55 12.14 14.51 15.15
N ILE A 56 11.20 14.35 14.22
CA ILE A 56 11.37 14.69 12.80
C ILE A 56 10.18 15.54 12.37
N PRO A 57 10.41 16.79 11.88
CA PRO A 57 9.34 17.64 11.38
C PRO A 57 8.80 17.13 10.05
N LEU A 58 7.51 17.32 9.80
CA LEU A 58 6.88 17.13 8.50
C LEU A 58 6.96 18.43 7.69
N SER A 59 7.04 18.29 6.36
CA SER A 59 7.03 19.44 5.43
C SER A 59 5.71 20.21 5.47
N GLN A 60 4.61 19.50 5.79
CA GLN A 60 3.28 20.09 6.01
C GLN A 60 2.60 19.40 7.19
N PRO A 61 1.86 20.14 8.03
CA PRO A 61 1.11 19.54 9.13
C PRO A 61 0.01 18.60 8.66
N MET A 62 -0.21 17.52 9.42
CA MET A 62 -1.24 16.51 9.18
C MET A 62 -2.11 16.33 10.44
N PRO A 63 -2.95 17.29 10.80
CA PRO A 63 -3.70 17.28 12.05
C PRO A 63 -4.66 16.10 12.20
N LEU A 64 -5.11 15.51 11.08
CA LEU A 64 -5.94 14.30 11.11
C LEU A 64 -5.21 13.09 11.71
N LEU A 65 -3.88 13.07 11.65
CA LEU A 65 -3.04 12.01 12.20
C LEU A 65 -2.48 12.35 13.60
N ALA A 66 -2.88 13.49 14.19
CA ALA A 66 -2.39 13.91 15.50
C ALA A 66 -2.50 12.78 16.55
N ASN A 67 -1.44 12.59 17.33
CA ASN A 67 -1.30 11.55 18.36
C ASN A 67 -1.39 10.09 17.85
N THR A 68 -1.39 9.86 16.54
CA THR A 68 -1.55 8.52 15.95
C THR A 68 -0.19 7.82 15.85
N PRO A 69 -0.06 6.58 16.38
CA PRO A 69 1.13 5.78 16.19
C PRO A 69 1.06 4.96 14.88
N PHE A 70 2.22 4.74 14.28
CA PHE A 70 2.40 3.91 13.10
C PHE A 70 3.63 3.02 13.28
N ILE A 71 3.59 1.80 12.72
CA ILE A 71 4.81 1.06 12.43
C ILE A 71 5.14 1.22 10.94
N VAL A 72 6.41 1.51 10.65
CA VAL A 72 6.87 1.92 9.32
C VAL A 72 8.18 1.25 8.95
N THR A 73 8.44 1.07 7.66
CA THR A 73 9.73 0.62 7.14
C THR A 73 10.73 1.77 7.10
N GLY A 74 12.01 1.46 7.29
CA GLY A 74 13.10 2.43 7.30
C GLY A 74 13.58 2.82 5.90
N SER A 75 14.16 4.01 5.80
CA SER A 75 14.79 4.50 4.57
C SER A 75 16.00 3.65 4.19
N GLY A 76 16.09 3.27 2.91
CA GLY A 76 17.19 2.44 2.40
C GLY A 76 17.21 1.01 2.94
N LYS A 77 16.19 0.59 3.67
CA LYS A 77 16.10 -0.76 4.24
C LYS A 77 15.50 -1.74 3.23
N PHE A 78 15.97 -2.97 3.26
CA PHE A 78 15.55 -4.03 2.35
C PHE A 78 14.52 -4.91 3.04
N PHE A 79 13.41 -5.21 2.39
CA PHE A 79 12.38 -6.08 2.94
C PHE A 79 12.93 -7.44 3.36
N ARG A 80 13.82 -8.02 2.57
CA ARG A 80 14.48 -9.31 2.88
C ARG A 80 15.26 -9.33 4.21
N ASN A 81 15.60 -8.16 4.76
CA ASN A 81 16.38 -8.06 6.00
C ASN A 81 15.50 -7.75 7.23
N VAL A 82 14.21 -7.46 7.05
CA VAL A 82 13.30 -7.12 8.16
C VAL A 82 13.21 -8.26 9.17
N GLN A 83 13.12 -9.50 8.69
CA GLN A 83 13.09 -10.68 9.55
C GLN A 83 14.40 -10.89 10.33
N LEU A 84 15.54 -10.53 9.75
CA LEU A 84 16.85 -10.74 10.37
C LEU A 84 17.10 -9.77 11.55
N ASP A 85 16.68 -8.51 11.40
CA ASP A 85 16.80 -7.48 12.41
C ASP A 85 15.63 -6.50 12.32
N PRO A 86 14.49 -6.81 12.94
CA PRO A 86 13.33 -5.92 12.89
C PRO A 86 13.60 -4.52 13.43
N ALA A 87 14.39 -4.40 14.49
CA ALA A 87 14.70 -3.11 15.13
C ALA A 87 15.56 -2.18 14.25
N ALA A 88 16.40 -2.75 13.40
CA ALA A 88 17.20 -1.95 12.46
C ALA A 88 16.41 -1.52 11.22
N ASN A 89 15.33 -2.25 10.85
CA ASN A 89 14.63 -2.10 9.58
C ASN A 89 13.23 -1.50 9.72
N LEU A 90 12.61 -1.58 10.90
CA LEU A 90 11.30 -1.03 11.23
C LEU A 90 11.41 0.03 12.33
N GLY A 91 10.44 0.92 12.37
CA GLY A 91 10.27 1.87 13.47
C GLY A 91 8.83 2.08 13.86
N ILE A 92 8.58 2.30 15.15
CA ILE A 92 7.33 2.88 15.60
C ILE A 92 7.53 4.39 15.69
N VAL A 93 6.67 5.10 14.98
CA VAL A 93 6.61 6.56 15.01
C VAL A 93 5.25 6.99 15.56
N LYS A 94 5.20 8.11 16.28
CA LYS A 94 3.95 8.71 16.73
C LYS A 94 3.92 10.16 16.30
N VAL A 95 2.87 10.52 15.56
CA VAL A 95 2.63 11.92 15.16
C VAL A 95 2.35 12.73 16.40
N ASP A 96 2.88 13.95 16.47
CA ASP A 96 2.68 14.84 17.61
C ASP A 96 1.25 15.40 17.67
N SER A 97 0.97 16.18 18.73
CA SER A 97 -0.40 16.63 19.04
C SER A 97 -0.97 17.65 18.06
N ASP A 98 -0.14 18.31 17.27
CA ASP A 98 -0.55 19.31 16.27
C ASP A 98 -0.36 18.81 14.82
N GLY A 99 0.20 17.60 14.66
CA GLY A 99 0.46 17.01 13.36
C GLY A 99 1.64 17.62 12.63
N ALA A 100 2.49 18.42 13.28
CA ALA A 100 3.60 19.12 12.63
C ALA A 100 4.84 18.24 12.43
N GLY A 101 4.91 17.11 13.12
CA GLY A 101 6.02 16.17 13.04
C GLY A 101 5.69 14.86 13.73
N TYR A 102 6.69 14.04 13.94
CA TYR A 102 6.54 12.77 14.64
C TYR A 102 7.80 12.42 15.44
N HIS A 103 7.59 11.60 16.47
CA HIS A 103 8.67 11.04 17.29
C HIS A 103 8.90 9.58 16.92
N ILE A 104 10.16 9.17 16.79
CA ILE A 104 10.56 7.77 16.63
C ILE A 104 10.62 7.16 18.03
N LEU A 105 9.63 6.34 18.37
CA LEU A 105 9.48 5.73 19.69
C LEU A 105 10.31 4.45 19.84
N TRP A 106 10.42 3.66 18.77
CA TRP A 106 11.13 2.39 18.79
C TRP A 106 11.73 2.08 17.41
N GLY A 107 12.79 1.27 17.40
CA GLY A 107 13.43 0.78 16.19
C GLY A 107 14.25 1.85 15.47
N LEU A 108 14.49 1.63 14.18
CA LEU A 108 15.33 2.48 13.34
C LEU A 108 16.66 2.83 14.05
N THR A 109 17.32 1.77 14.53
CA THR A 109 18.61 1.88 15.25
C THR A 109 19.70 2.48 14.35
N ASN A 110 20.81 2.92 14.96
CA ASN A 110 21.96 3.53 14.26
C ASN A 110 21.57 4.77 13.44
N GLU A 111 20.80 5.67 14.04
CA GLU A 111 20.34 6.94 13.43
C GLU A 111 19.53 6.75 12.14
N ALA A 112 19.03 5.54 11.87
CA ALA A 112 18.14 5.30 10.73
C ALA A 112 16.85 6.13 10.87
N VAL A 113 16.25 6.47 9.74
CA VAL A 113 15.02 7.26 9.67
C VAL A 113 13.93 6.47 8.92
N PRO A 114 12.66 6.80 9.08
CA PRO A 114 11.59 6.24 8.28
C PRO A 114 11.82 6.44 6.78
N THR A 115 11.15 5.64 5.97
CA THR A 115 11.17 5.80 4.50
C THR A 115 11.00 7.26 4.08
N SER A 116 11.74 7.70 3.07
CA SER A 116 11.59 9.04 2.48
C SER A 116 10.19 9.28 1.89
N GLU A 117 9.43 8.22 1.61
CA GLU A 117 8.06 8.29 1.13
C GLU A 117 7.03 8.39 2.27
N LEU A 118 7.44 8.47 3.55
CA LEU A 118 6.53 8.55 4.68
C LEU A 118 5.52 9.71 4.56
N PRO A 119 5.88 10.93 4.09
CA PRO A 119 4.90 11.99 3.88
C PRO A 119 3.78 11.59 2.89
N ALA A 120 4.12 10.92 1.78
CA ALA A 120 3.15 10.41 0.81
C ALA A 120 2.24 9.33 1.42
N HIS A 121 2.82 8.42 2.23
CA HIS A 121 2.04 7.43 2.97
C HIS A 121 1.09 8.07 3.99
N PHE A 122 1.54 9.08 4.73
CA PHE A 122 0.69 9.79 5.69
C PHE A 122 -0.46 10.54 5.01
N LEU A 123 -0.21 11.21 3.87
CA LEU A 123 -1.27 11.81 3.06
C LEU A 123 -2.27 10.76 2.59
N SER A 124 -1.80 9.62 2.12
CA SER A 124 -2.64 8.49 1.70
C SER A 124 -3.45 7.93 2.87
N HIS A 125 -2.86 7.79 4.06
CA HIS A 125 -3.61 7.43 5.27
C HIS A 125 -4.72 8.44 5.60
N CYS A 126 -4.45 9.74 5.49
CA CYS A 126 -5.47 10.77 5.70
C CYS A 126 -6.68 10.57 4.78
N GLU A 127 -6.43 10.34 3.50
CA GLU A 127 -7.52 10.18 2.53
C GLU A 127 -8.26 8.85 2.71
N ARG A 128 -7.54 7.76 3.00
CA ARG A 128 -8.18 6.46 3.29
C ARG A 128 -8.97 6.48 4.60
N ILE A 129 -8.51 7.18 5.63
CA ILE A 129 -9.29 7.39 6.86
C ILE A 129 -10.64 8.05 6.55
N LYS A 130 -10.63 9.11 5.72
CA LYS A 130 -11.87 9.78 5.29
C LYS A 130 -12.76 8.88 4.45
N ALA A 131 -12.19 8.22 3.45
CA ALA A 131 -12.94 7.39 2.50
C ALA A 131 -13.56 6.14 3.14
N THR A 132 -12.95 5.58 4.20
CA THR A 132 -13.36 4.31 4.81
C THR A 132 -13.85 4.44 6.25
N ASN A 133 -14.04 5.66 6.75
CA ASN A 133 -14.35 5.94 8.17
C ASN A 133 -13.33 5.27 9.12
N GLY A 134 -12.04 5.36 8.78
CA GLY A 134 -10.94 4.84 9.58
C GLY A 134 -10.74 3.33 9.52
N LYS A 135 -11.43 2.60 8.65
CA LYS A 135 -11.26 1.14 8.53
C LYS A 135 -9.90 0.77 7.95
N ASP A 136 -9.44 1.48 6.92
CA ASP A 136 -8.13 1.23 6.32
C ASP A 136 -7.03 1.70 7.27
N ARG A 137 -6.07 0.80 7.50
CA ARG A 137 -4.95 1.01 8.43
C ARG A 137 -3.58 0.84 7.77
N VAL A 138 -3.52 0.30 6.56
CA VAL A 138 -2.28 -0.05 5.87
C VAL A 138 -2.15 0.72 4.57
N ILE A 139 -0.93 1.19 4.30
CA ILE A 139 -0.49 1.63 2.97
C ILE A 139 0.75 0.81 2.61
N MET A 140 0.68 0.10 1.50
CA MET A 140 1.77 -0.71 0.96
C MET A 140 2.12 -0.23 -0.45
N HIS A 141 3.39 0.08 -0.67
CA HIS A 141 3.97 0.30 -1.98
C HIS A 141 4.95 -0.82 -2.31
N CYS A 142 4.86 -1.37 -3.52
CA CYS A 142 5.79 -2.38 -4.00
C CYS A 142 5.87 -2.39 -5.55
N HIS A 143 6.85 -3.10 -6.07
CA HIS A 143 7.13 -3.18 -7.51
C HIS A 143 6.61 -4.49 -8.10
N ALA A 144 5.27 -4.66 -8.11
CA ALA A 144 4.61 -5.84 -8.67
C ALA A 144 4.84 -5.91 -10.19
N THR A 145 5.63 -6.88 -10.62
CA THR A 145 6.29 -6.91 -11.93
C THR A 145 5.32 -6.94 -13.11
N ASN A 146 4.25 -7.75 -13.02
CA ASN A 146 3.31 -7.88 -14.14
C ASN A 146 2.39 -6.68 -14.24
N LEU A 147 1.99 -6.07 -13.10
CA LEU A 147 1.27 -4.80 -13.10
C LEU A 147 2.09 -3.70 -13.76
N ILE A 148 3.39 -3.61 -13.44
CA ILE A 148 4.30 -2.67 -14.10
C ILE A 148 4.40 -2.97 -15.60
N ALA A 149 4.58 -4.23 -15.99
CA ALA A 149 4.68 -4.63 -17.39
C ALA A 149 3.45 -4.21 -18.20
N LEU A 150 2.25 -4.34 -17.64
CA LEU A 150 1.03 -3.91 -18.31
C LEU A 150 0.97 -2.41 -18.58
N THR A 151 1.64 -1.56 -17.81
CA THR A 151 1.68 -0.12 -18.07
C THR A 151 2.42 0.27 -19.36
N TYR A 152 3.17 -0.67 -19.97
CA TYR A 152 3.85 -0.50 -21.26
C TYR A 152 2.96 -0.87 -22.46
N VAL A 153 1.90 -1.66 -22.24
CA VAL A 153 1.11 -2.23 -23.33
C VAL A 153 -0.37 -1.85 -23.28
N LEU A 154 -0.88 -1.43 -22.12
CA LEU A 154 -2.21 -0.89 -21.98
C LEU A 154 -2.18 0.65 -21.97
N GLU A 155 -3.28 1.27 -22.36
CA GLU A 155 -3.49 2.69 -22.10
C GLU A 155 -3.51 2.92 -20.59
N ASN A 156 -2.72 3.89 -20.11
CA ASN A 156 -2.65 4.25 -18.68
C ASN A 156 -3.86 5.11 -18.28
N ASP A 157 -5.04 4.52 -18.40
CA ASP A 157 -6.34 5.06 -18.04
C ASP A 157 -7.01 4.15 -17.01
N THR A 158 -7.62 4.75 -15.99
CA THR A 158 -8.28 4.03 -14.88
C THR A 158 -9.35 3.07 -15.36
N ALA A 159 -10.20 3.46 -16.30
CA ALA A 159 -11.29 2.59 -16.77
C ALA A 159 -10.74 1.43 -17.60
N VAL A 160 -9.82 1.71 -18.52
CA VAL A 160 -9.18 0.70 -19.39
C VAL A 160 -8.43 -0.34 -18.56
N PHE A 161 -7.56 0.13 -17.66
CA PHE A 161 -6.74 -0.78 -16.84
C PHE A 161 -7.60 -1.63 -15.89
N THR A 162 -8.59 -1.00 -15.24
CA THR A 162 -9.55 -1.69 -14.38
C THR A 162 -10.29 -2.77 -15.14
N ARG A 163 -10.83 -2.42 -16.31
CA ARG A 163 -11.60 -3.37 -17.14
C ARG A 163 -10.74 -4.58 -17.54
N GLN A 164 -9.53 -4.34 -17.98
CA GLN A 164 -8.61 -5.42 -18.38
C GLN A 164 -8.29 -6.38 -17.22
N LEU A 165 -8.05 -5.86 -16.02
CA LEU A 165 -7.80 -6.70 -14.85
C LEU A 165 -9.05 -7.50 -14.46
N TRP A 166 -10.25 -6.92 -14.52
CA TRP A 166 -11.50 -7.63 -14.23
C TRP A 166 -11.78 -8.75 -15.24
N GLU A 167 -11.45 -8.53 -16.50
CA GLU A 167 -11.57 -9.53 -17.56
C GLU A 167 -10.52 -10.64 -17.47
N GLY A 168 -9.39 -10.37 -16.84
CA GLY A 168 -8.30 -11.32 -16.66
C GLY A 168 -8.48 -12.30 -15.50
N SER A 169 -9.32 -11.95 -14.50
CA SER A 169 -9.59 -12.80 -13.34
C SER A 169 -10.90 -12.41 -12.66
N THR A 170 -11.75 -13.40 -12.41
CA THR A 170 -13.06 -13.24 -11.77
C THR A 170 -13.01 -12.54 -10.42
N GLU A 171 -12.00 -12.82 -9.59
CA GLU A 171 -11.84 -12.27 -8.24
C GLU A 171 -11.64 -10.77 -8.24
N CYS A 172 -11.06 -10.21 -9.30
CA CYS A 172 -10.65 -8.81 -9.34
C CYS A 172 -11.80 -7.83 -9.13
N LEU A 173 -12.95 -8.04 -9.79
CA LEU A 173 -14.11 -7.18 -9.62
C LEU A 173 -14.65 -7.21 -8.19
N VAL A 174 -14.57 -8.36 -7.51
CA VAL A 174 -15.05 -8.52 -6.13
C VAL A 174 -14.08 -7.87 -5.14
N VAL A 175 -12.77 -7.99 -5.37
CA VAL A 175 -11.73 -7.51 -4.46
C VAL A 175 -11.51 -5.99 -4.59
N PHE A 176 -11.56 -5.44 -5.81
CA PHE A 176 -11.44 -4.00 -6.05
C PHE A 176 -12.52 -3.49 -7.02
N PRO A 177 -13.79 -3.47 -6.57
CA PRO A 177 -14.90 -3.00 -7.40
C PRO A 177 -14.79 -1.50 -7.75
N ASP A 178 -14.14 -0.72 -6.91
CA ASP A 178 -13.81 0.70 -7.12
C ASP A 178 -12.73 0.92 -8.19
N GLY A 179 -12.13 -0.17 -8.70
CA GLY A 179 -11.14 -0.14 -9.77
C GLY A 179 -9.74 0.24 -9.31
N VAL A 180 -8.87 0.49 -10.28
CA VAL A 180 -7.46 0.83 -10.09
C VAL A 180 -7.23 2.26 -10.54
N GLY A 181 -6.82 3.15 -9.61
CA GLY A 181 -6.39 4.49 -9.94
C GLY A 181 -5.04 4.47 -10.67
N ILE A 182 -4.85 5.34 -11.64
CA ILE A 182 -3.58 5.47 -12.38
C ILE A 182 -3.20 6.93 -12.45
N LEU A 183 -1.94 7.25 -12.07
CA LEU A 183 -1.35 8.56 -12.25
C LEU A 183 -0.64 8.64 -13.61
N PRO A 184 -0.48 9.85 -14.19
CA PRO A 184 0.56 10.05 -15.19
C PRO A 184 1.93 9.78 -14.57
N TRP A 185 2.94 9.45 -15.40
CA TRP A 185 4.30 9.29 -14.88
C TRP A 185 4.78 10.60 -14.23
N MET A 186 5.30 10.47 -13.00
CA MET A 186 5.84 11.57 -12.20
C MET A 186 7.15 11.13 -11.53
N VAL A 187 7.98 12.10 -11.16
CA VAL A 187 9.25 11.82 -10.48
C VAL A 187 8.97 11.31 -9.06
N PRO A 188 9.40 10.10 -8.70
CA PRO A 188 9.19 9.54 -7.37
C PRO A 188 9.91 10.36 -6.28
N GLY A 189 9.34 10.34 -5.06
CA GLY A 189 9.93 11.02 -3.89
C GLY A 189 9.70 12.54 -3.85
N THR A 190 8.85 13.09 -4.73
CA THR A 190 8.45 14.50 -4.68
C THR A 190 7.14 14.68 -3.92
N ASP A 191 6.90 15.87 -3.37
CA ASP A 191 5.62 16.22 -2.74
C ASP A 191 4.46 16.14 -3.73
N GLU A 192 4.72 16.47 -5.00
CA GLU A 192 3.73 16.45 -6.08
C GLU A 192 3.14 15.04 -6.30
N ILE A 193 3.98 14.02 -6.45
CA ILE A 193 3.50 12.64 -6.62
C ILE A 193 2.82 12.13 -5.34
N GLY A 194 3.28 12.55 -4.17
CA GLY A 194 2.67 12.21 -2.88
C GLY A 194 1.24 12.76 -2.77
N GLN A 195 1.02 14.02 -3.14
CA GLN A 195 -0.29 14.66 -3.15
C GLN A 195 -1.22 14.03 -4.19
N ALA A 196 -0.72 13.80 -5.42
CA ALA A 196 -1.49 13.16 -6.48
C ALA A 196 -1.90 11.73 -6.09
N THR A 197 -0.99 10.97 -5.47
CA THR A 197 -1.28 9.63 -4.94
C THR A 197 -2.40 9.65 -3.91
N ALA A 198 -2.30 10.53 -2.92
CA ALA A 198 -3.31 10.66 -1.87
C ALA A 198 -4.67 11.04 -2.45
N GLN A 199 -4.70 11.95 -3.43
CA GLN A 199 -5.93 12.38 -4.08
C GLN A 199 -6.63 11.22 -4.81
N GLU A 200 -5.90 10.36 -5.52
CA GLU A 200 -6.49 9.17 -6.15
C GLU A 200 -6.93 8.13 -5.11
N MET A 201 -6.23 8.01 -3.99
CA MET A 201 -6.62 7.13 -2.90
C MET A 201 -7.90 7.55 -2.15
N GLN A 202 -8.50 8.69 -2.47
CA GLN A 202 -9.87 9.00 -2.06
C GLN A 202 -10.89 8.06 -2.70
N LYS A 203 -10.62 7.60 -3.92
CA LYS A 203 -11.55 6.85 -4.76
C LYS A 203 -11.18 5.37 -4.88
N HIS A 204 -9.90 5.06 -4.82
CA HIS A 204 -9.35 3.73 -5.11
C HIS A 204 -8.52 3.21 -3.95
N SER A 205 -8.73 1.94 -3.58
CA SER A 205 -7.88 1.21 -2.63
C SER A 205 -6.59 0.68 -3.26
N LEU A 206 -6.56 0.62 -4.58
CA LEU A 206 -5.43 0.18 -5.39
C LEU A 206 -5.11 1.22 -6.45
N MET A 207 -3.83 1.58 -6.61
CA MET A 207 -3.41 2.52 -7.63
C MET A 207 -2.03 2.21 -8.19
N LEU A 208 -1.77 2.65 -9.42
CA LEU A 208 -0.52 2.43 -10.15
C LEU A 208 0.23 3.73 -10.39
N TRP A 209 1.53 3.64 -10.22
CA TRP A 209 2.50 4.54 -10.81
C TRP A 209 3.07 3.86 -12.06
N PRO A 210 2.70 4.30 -13.27
CA PRO A 210 3.20 3.70 -14.51
C PRO A 210 4.71 3.60 -14.54
N PHE A 211 5.22 2.45 -15.00
CA PHE A 211 6.66 2.16 -15.11
C PHE A 211 7.41 2.08 -13.79
N HIS A 212 6.69 2.04 -12.64
CA HIS A 212 7.32 2.08 -11.33
C HIS A 212 6.73 1.03 -10.37
N GLY A 213 5.47 1.11 -10.01
CA GLY A 213 4.91 0.22 -9.00
C GLY A 213 3.45 0.45 -8.67
N VAL A 214 3.02 -0.16 -7.58
CA VAL A 214 1.65 -0.18 -7.11
C VAL A 214 1.55 0.27 -5.66
N PHE A 215 0.47 0.98 -5.32
CA PHE A 215 0.03 1.25 -3.96
C PHE A 215 -1.25 0.48 -3.66
N GLY A 216 -1.32 -0.13 -2.49
CA GLY A 216 -2.52 -0.76 -1.96
C GLY A 216 -2.85 -0.23 -0.57
N SER A 217 -4.14 -0.15 -0.25
CA SER A 217 -4.65 0.18 1.08
C SER A 217 -5.71 -0.81 1.53
N GLY A 218 -5.75 -1.09 2.82
CA GLY A 218 -6.74 -1.97 3.41
C GLY A 218 -6.74 -1.94 4.93
N PRO A 219 -7.68 -2.66 5.56
CA PRO A 219 -7.84 -2.67 7.01
C PRO A 219 -6.74 -3.46 7.73
N THR A 220 -6.16 -4.47 7.09
CA THR A 220 -5.12 -5.33 7.65
C THR A 220 -3.97 -5.52 6.66
N LEU A 221 -2.82 -5.99 7.17
CA LEU A 221 -1.67 -6.34 6.34
C LEU A 221 -2.02 -7.45 5.33
N ASP A 222 -2.75 -8.48 5.75
CA ASP A 222 -3.13 -9.61 4.89
C ASP A 222 -4.12 -9.16 3.80
N GLU A 223 -5.10 -8.32 4.11
CA GLU A 223 -6.07 -7.83 3.13
C GLU A 223 -5.41 -6.87 2.13
N THR A 224 -4.51 -5.99 2.59
CA THR A 224 -3.76 -5.10 1.69
C THR A 224 -2.81 -5.87 0.77
N PHE A 225 -2.11 -6.86 1.31
CA PHE A 225 -1.27 -7.76 0.52
C PHE A 225 -2.12 -8.55 -0.48
N GLY A 226 -3.23 -9.13 -0.04
CA GLY A 226 -4.16 -9.90 -0.87
C GLY A 226 -4.77 -9.08 -2.00
N LEU A 227 -5.07 -7.79 -1.77
CA LEU A 227 -5.53 -6.85 -2.79
C LEU A 227 -4.50 -6.73 -3.93
N ILE A 228 -3.24 -6.47 -3.58
CA ILE A 228 -2.15 -6.36 -4.56
C ILE A 228 -1.91 -7.71 -5.25
N ASP A 229 -1.89 -8.82 -4.49
CA ASP A 229 -1.66 -10.17 -5.03
C ASP A 229 -2.77 -10.59 -6.01
N THR A 230 -4.02 -10.22 -5.75
CA THR A 230 -5.15 -10.48 -6.67
C THR A 230 -4.97 -9.73 -7.99
N ALA A 231 -4.63 -8.45 -7.93
CA ALA A 231 -4.39 -7.64 -9.12
C ALA A 231 -3.15 -8.14 -9.91
N GLU A 232 -2.06 -8.44 -9.22
CA GLU A 232 -0.84 -8.97 -9.82
C GLU A 232 -1.06 -10.35 -10.45
N LYS A 233 -1.90 -11.21 -9.84
CA LYS A 233 -2.30 -12.49 -10.42
C LYS A 233 -3.02 -12.30 -11.76
N SER A 234 -3.97 -11.38 -11.84
CA SER A 234 -4.64 -11.05 -13.10
C SER A 234 -3.65 -10.49 -14.12
N ALA A 235 -2.79 -9.55 -13.70
CA ALA A 235 -1.75 -9.00 -14.57
C ALA A 235 -0.81 -10.08 -15.11
N GLN A 236 -0.40 -11.04 -14.27
CA GLN A 236 0.42 -12.19 -14.69
C GLN A 236 -0.27 -13.05 -15.76
N ILE A 237 -1.58 -13.26 -15.62
CA ILE A 237 -2.39 -13.97 -16.61
C ILE A 237 -2.43 -13.16 -17.91
N LEU A 238 -2.73 -11.87 -17.85
CA LEU A 238 -2.81 -11.00 -19.03
C LEU A 238 -1.49 -10.92 -19.79
N VAL A 239 -0.35 -10.78 -19.11
CA VAL A 239 0.97 -10.80 -19.73
C VAL A 239 1.18 -12.09 -20.53
N LYS A 240 0.80 -13.25 -19.97
CA LYS A 240 0.87 -14.53 -20.68
C LYS A 240 -0.09 -14.59 -21.86
N VAL A 241 -1.34 -14.14 -21.68
CA VAL A 241 -2.36 -14.12 -22.74
C VAL A 241 -1.90 -13.25 -23.91
N TYR A 242 -1.39 -12.05 -23.65
CA TYR A 242 -0.87 -11.16 -24.70
C TYR A 242 0.33 -11.77 -25.42
N SER A 243 1.23 -12.46 -24.71
CA SER A 243 2.35 -13.17 -25.34
C SER A 243 1.92 -14.34 -26.22
N MET A 244 0.72 -14.88 -26.02
CA MET A 244 0.11 -15.94 -26.83
C MET A 244 -0.79 -15.41 -27.98
N GLY A 245 -0.78 -14.11 -28.26
CA GLY A 245 -1.54 -13.51 -29.35
C GLY A 245 -2.85 -12.84 -28.91
N GLY A 246 -3.06 -12.61 -27.62
CA GLY A 246 -4.20 -11.89 -27.08
C GLY A 246 -5.40 -12.77 -26.71
N MET A 247 -6.42 -12.13 -26.17
CA MET A 247 -7.66 -12.79 -25.75
C MET A 247 -8.53 -13.16 -26.98
N LYS A 248 -9.08 -14.37 -26.98
CA LYS A 248 -10.11 -14.81 -27.94
C LYS A 248 -11.52 -14.79 -27.33
N GLN A 249 -11.59 -14.81 -26.01
CA GLN A 249 -12.80 -14.69 -25.22
C GLN A 249 -12.43 -14.07 -23.87
N THR A 250 -13.39 -13.46 -23.21
CA THR A 250 -13.20 -12.84 -21.91
C THR A 250 -14.52 -12.82 -21.13
N ILE A 251 -14.50 -12.35 -19.87
CA ILE A 251 -15.71 -12.14 -19.07
C ILE A 251 -16.47 -10.95 -19.68
N SER A 252 -17.71 -11.19 -20.13
CA SER A 252 -18.53 -10.15 -20.74
C SER A 252 -18.98 -9.09 -19.71
N ARG A 253 -19.44 -7.94 -20.22
CA ARG A 253 -20.00 -6.88 -19.37
C ARG A 253 -21.18 -7.39 -18.52
N GLU A 254 -22.06 -8.19 -19.10
CA GLU A 254 -23.24 -8.77 -18.44
C GLU A 254 -22.82 -9.74 -17.31
N GLU A 255 -21.79 -10.54 -17.55
CA GLU A 255 -21.23 -11.45 -16.56
C GLU A 255 -20.55 -10.67 -15.40
N LEU A 256 -19.83 -9.58 -15.69
CA LEU A 256 -19.26 -8.69 -14.67
C LEU A 256 -20.37 -8.06 -13.83
N ILE A 257 -21.47 -7.61 -14.42
CA ILE A 257 -22.63 -7.07 -13.69
C ILE A 257 -23.24 -8.14 -12.80
N ALA A 258 -23.46 -9.35 -13.32
CA ALA A 258 -24.01 -10.47 -12.56
C ALA A 258 -23.10 -10.84 -11.37
N LEU A 259 -21.78 -10.81 -11.57
CA LEU A 259 -20.79 -11.04 -10.53
C LEU A 259 -20.89 -9.98 -9.41
N GLY A 260 -20.96 -8.68 -9.78
CA GLY A 260 -21.14 -7.59 -8.82
C GLY A 260 -22.44 -7.76 -8.00
N GLN A 261 -23.54 -8.09 -8.65
CA GLN A 261 -24.82 -8.36 -7.98
C GLN A 261 -24.72 -9.55 -7.01
N ARG A 262 -24.08 -10.63 -7.43
CA ARG A 262 -23.91 -11.85 -6.60
C ARG A 262 -23.15 -11.59 -5.31
N PHE A 263 -22.12 -10.74 -5.36
CA PHE A 263 -21.26 -10.44 -4.22
C PHE A 263 -21.60 -9.13 -3.50
N GLY A 264 -22.66 -8.42 -3.96
CA GLY A 264 -23.12 -7.19 -3.31
C GLY A 264 -22.14 -6.03 -3.40
N VAL A 265 -21.33 -5.97 -4.47
CA VAL A 265 -20.39 -4.89 -4.75
C VAL A 265 -20.89 -4.04 -5.93
N THR A 266 -20.49 -2.76 -5.92
CA THR A 266 -20.83 -1.81 -6.99
C THR A 266 -19.59 -1.56 -7.83
N PRO A 267 -19.50 -2.12 -9.04
CA PRO A 267 -18.36 -1.92 -9.92
C PRO A 267 -18.25 -0.49 -10.43
N LEU A 268 -17.02 -0.02 -10.66
CA LEU A 268 -16.73 1.28 -11.25
C LEU A 268 -17.44 1.44 -12.61
N ALA A 269 -18.36 2.40 -12.69
CA ALA A 269 -19.23 2.58 -13.83
C ALA A 269 -18.47 2.85 -15.14
N SER A 270 -17.40 3.65 -15.10
CA SER A 270 -16.58 3.95 -16.29
C SER A 270 -15.89 2.71 -16.86
N ALA A 271 -15.44 1.77 -16.02
CA ALA A 271 -14.85 0.52 -16.47
C ALA A 271 -15.89 -0.46 -17.04
N LEU A 272 -17.12 -0.45 -16.53
CA LEU A 272 -18.21 -1.25 -17.10
C LEU A 272 -18.72 -0.68 -18.43
N ALA A 273 -18.54 0.60 -18.71
CA ALA A 273 -19.02 1.25 -19.92
C ALA A 273 -18.17 0.94 -21.16
N LEU A 274 -16.95 0.41 -20.97
CA LEU A 274 -16.08 -0.08 -22.04
C LEU A 274 -16.57 -1.45 -22.53
#